data_2cde5cc2879102f6d0103d887d4d3986
#
_entry.id   2cde5cc2879102f6d0103d887d4d3986
#
_cell.length_a   1.000
_cell.length_b   1.000
_cell.length_c   1.000
_cell.angle_alpha   90.00
_cell.angle_beta   90.00
_cell.angle_gamma   90.00
#
_symmetry.space_group_name_H-M   'P 1'
#
loop_
_entity.id
_entity.type
_entity.pdbx_description
1 polymer ?
#
loop_
_entity_poly.entity_id
_entity_poly.type
_entity_poly.pdbx_seq_one_letter_code
_entity_poly.pdbx_strand_id
1 'polypeptide(L)'
;MREKLLIMAGKNSKGDNILKSDYKKNLSIAMLGHKRIPSREGGIEIVVEELATRMVKLGHNVTCYNRKGHHVSGKEFDCDQLTDYKGVRLKSVFTLNKKGLAAMTASVAGAFCAAFGKYDVVHFHAEGPCAMLWFPKLFGKKCIATI
;
A
#
# COMPACT_ATOMS: atom_id res chain seq x y z
N MET A 1 24.85 12.62 13.28
CA MET A 1 25.25 11.27 13.67
C MET A 1 24.65 10.28 12.68
N ARG A 2 25.50 9.63 11.86
CA ARG A 2 25.09 8.62 10.88
C ARG A 2 25.17 7.26 11.54
N GLU A 3 24.05 6.65 11.88
CA GLU A 3 24.06 5.24 12.29
C GLU A 3 24.31 4.36 11.06
N LYS A 4 25.46 3.72 11.06
CA LYS A 4 25.79 2.64 10.13
C LYS A 4 25.08 1.37 10.62
N LEU A 5 24.03 0.97 9.92
CA LEU A 5 23.47 -0.37 10.10
C LEU A 5 24.48 -1.38 9.57
N LEU A 6 25.15 -2.09 10.49
CA LEU A 6 26.12 -3.13 10.19
C LEU A 6 25.36 -4.43 9.85
N ILE A 7 25.18 -4.72 8.57
CA ILE A 7 24.65 -6.01 8.14
C ILE A 7 25.80 -7.01 8.12
N MET A 8 25.73 -7.99 9.01
CA MET A 8 26.69 -9.11 9.02
C MET A 8 26.50 -9.97 7.77
N ALA A 9 27.46 -9.93 6.87
CA ALA A 9 27.55 -10.79 5.71
C ALA A 9 28.12 -12.17 6.10
N GLY A 10 27.31 -13.21 6.01
CA GLY A 10 27.80 -14.59 6.07
C GLY A 10 28.57 -14.93 4.81
N LYS A 11 29.83 -15.34 4.93
CA LYS A 11 30.64 -15.85 3.83
C LYS A 11 30.25 -17.29 3.52
N ASN A 12 29.74 -17.56 2.34
CA ASN A 12 29.76 -18.91 1.76
C ASN A 12 31.03 -19.12 0.96
N SER A 13 31.54 -20.35 0.98
CA SER A 13 32.86 -20.80 0.49
C SER A 13 33.08 -20.77 -1.04
N LYS A 14 32.26 -20.10 -1.80
CA LYS A 14 32.48 -19.73 -3.20
C LYS A 14 32.33 -18.23 -3.30
N GLY A 15 33.45 -17.54 -3.49
CA GLY A 15 33.64 -16.10 -3.42
C GLY A 15 32.88 -15.26 -4.44
N ASP A 16 31.61 -15.48 -4.62
CA ASP A 16 30.76 -14.69 -5.51
C ASP A 16 30.04 -13.60 -4.73
N ASN A 17 30.28 -12.36 -5.17
CA ASN A 17 29.63 -11.15 -4.70
C ASN A 17 28.10 -11.15 -5.00
N ILE A 18 27.35 -12.07 -4.37
CA ILE A 18 25.88 -12.22 -4.58
C ILE A 18 25.08 -11.09 -3.94
N LEU A 19 25.67 -10.24 -3.12
CA LEU A 19 24.93 -9.31 -2.25
C LEU A 19 24.74 -7.88 -2.79
N LYS A 20 25.13 -7.57 -4.03
CA LYS A 20 24.96 -6.19 -4.56
C LYS A 20 23.98 -6.02 -5.70
N SER A 21 23.45 -7.06 -6.33
CA SER A 21 22.59 -6.88 -7.51
C SER A 21 21.10 -7.13 -7.29
N ASP A 22 20.68 -7.86 -6.26
CA ASP A 22 19.29 -8.28 -6.13
C ASP A 22 18.36 -7.36 -5.31
N TYR A 23 18.90 -6.38 -4.59
CA TYR A 23 18.11 -5.51 -3.70
C TYR A 23 17.57 -4.23 -4.34
N LYS A 24 17.80 -4.00 -5.63
CA LYS A 24 17.35 -2.77 -6.30
C LYS A 24 16.31 -3.00 -7.40
N LYS A 25 15.41 -3.96 -7.21
CA LYS A 25 14.25 -4.06 -8.09
C LYS A 25 13.20 -3.05 -7.61
N ASN A 26 12.92 -2.04 -8.43
CA ASN A 26 11.81 -1.13 -8.18
C ASN A 26 10.51 -1.92 -8.24
N LEU A 27 9.85 -2.09 -7.11
CA LEU A 27 8.59 -2.82 -7.01
C LEU A 27 7.42 -1.89 -7.30
N SER A 28 6.38 -2.45 -7.91
CA SER A 28 5.06 -1.83 -8.01
C SER A 28 4.18 -2.38 -6.89
N ILE A 29 3.77 -1.49 -5.97
CA ILE A 29 3.09 -1.85 -4.73
C ILE A 29 1.69 -1.22 -4.72
N ALA A 30 0.66 -2.03 -4.47
CA ALA A 30 -0.69 -1.56 -4.19
C ALA A 30 -0.94 -1.58 -2.68
N MET A 31 -1.45 -0.49 -2.11
CA MET A 31 -1.83 -0.40 -0.70
C MET A 31 -3.34 -0.25 -0.56
N LEU A 32 -3.94 -1.06 0.30
CA LEU A 32 -5.38 -1.21 0.49
C LEU A 32 -5.73 -1.22 1.98
N GLY A 33 -6.95 -0.80 2.32
CA GLY A 33 -7.50 -0.99 3.66
C GLY A 33 -7.62 0.28 4.49
N HIS A 34 -6.84 1.31 4.18
CA HIS A 34 -7.02 2.64 4.74
C HIS A 34 -8.28 3.32 4.17
N LYS A 35 -8.76 4.35 4.84
CA LYS A 35 -9.87 5.16 4.33
C LYS A 35 -9.40 6.05 3.20
N ARG A 36 -8.42 6.92 3.48
CA ARG A 36 -7.93 7.92 2.54
C ARG A 36 -6.53 8.41 2.95
N ILE A 37 -5.70 8.73 1.98
CA ILE A 37 -4.48 9.52 2.18
C ILE A 37 -4.46 10.68 1.15
N PRO A 38 -3.98 11.89 1.52
CA PRO A 38 -3.56 12.28 2.86
C PRO A 38 -4.74 12.39 3.83
N SER A 39 -4.57 11.97 5.07
CA SER A 39 -5.56 12.13 6.13
C SER A 39 -4.88 12.06 7.50
N ARG A 40 -5.44 12.76 8.48
CA ARG A 40 -5.00 12.74 9.87
C ARG A 40 -6.05 12.14 10.82
N GLU A 41 -7.11 11.55 10.28
CA GLU A 41 -8.26 11.09 11.07
C GLU A 41 -8.06 9.76 11.79
N GLY A 42 -7.05 8.98 11.41
CA GLY A 42 -6.82 7.68 12.03
C GLY A 42 -5.37 7.23 11.97
N GLY A 43 -5.01 6.33 12.88
CA GLY A 43 -3.65 5.79 12.96
C GLY A 43 -3.24 5.02 11.70
N ILE A 44 -4.17 4.28 11.10
CA ILE A 44 -3.92 3.51 9.87
C ILE A 44 -3.56 4.44 8.71
N GLU A 45 -4.27 5.56 8.57
CA GLU A 45 -4.05 6.55 7.51
C GLU A 45 -2.64 7.15 7.63
N ILE A 46 -2.23 7.50 8.85
CA ILE A 46 -0.89 8.04 9.12
C ILE A 46 0.19 7.01 8.80
N VAL A 47 0.01 5.76 9.23
CA VAL A 47 0.96 4.67 8.96
C VAL A 47 1.09 4.42 7.46
N VAL A 48 -0.03 4.35 6.73
CA VAL A 48 -0.03 4.12 5.28
C VAL A 48 0.63 5.28 4.55
N GLU A 49 0.33 6.54 4.91
CA GLU A 49 0.95 7.73 4.32
C GLU A 49 2.47 7.70 4.50
N GLU A 50 2.95 7.49 5.73
CA GLU A 50 4.38 7.45 6.04
C GLU A 50 5.07 6.29 5.32
N LEU A 51 4.48 5.11 5.32
CA LEU A 51 5.05 3.94 4.67
C LEU A 51 5.11 4.13 3.15
N ALA A 52 4.02 4.57 2.53
CA ALA A 52 3.92 4.80 1.08
C ALA A 52 4.95 5.83 0.60
N THR A 53 5.03 6.98 1.29
CA THR A 53 5.97 8.04 0.92
C THR A 53 7.44 7.63 1.12
N ARG A 54 7.74 6.83 2.14
CA ARG A 54 9.09 6.27 2.33
C ARG A 54 9.44 5.24 1.25
N MET A 55 8.51 4.38 0.86
CA MET A 55 8.72 3.43 -0.23
C MET A 55 8.98 4.14 -1.57
N VAL A 56 8.26 5.24 -1.85
CA VAL A 56 8.54 6.08 -3.03
C VAL A 56 9.95 6.66 -2.98
N LYS A 57 10.41 7.16 -1.82
CA LYS A 57 11.78 7.67 -1.64
C LYS A 57 12.86 6.58 -1.84
N LEU A 58 12.51 5.32 -1.60
CA LEU A 58 13.38 4.16 -1.86
C LEU A 58 13.35 3.72 -3.34
N GLY A 59 12.54 4.36 -4.19
CA GLY A 59 12.45 4.10 -5.63
C GLY A 59 11.36 3.12 -6.04
N HIS A 60 10.43 2.77 -5.15
CA HIS A 60 9.28 1.93 -5.48
C HIS A 60 8.13 2.74 -6.08
N ASN A 61 7.34 2.10 -6.94
CA ASN A 61 6.10 2.67 -7.47
C ASN A 61 4.94 2.28 -6.53
N VAL A 62 4.40 3.24 -5.81
CA VAL A 62 3.33 2.98 -4.84
C VAL A 62 2.00 3.55 -5.33
N THR A 63 0.96 2.74 -5.27
CA THR A 63 -0.42 3.15 -5.53
C THR A 63 -1.27 2.87 -4.30
N CYS A 64 -1.93 3.89 -3.76
CA CYS A 64 -2.87 3.77 -2.66
C CYS A 64 -4.30 3.85 -3.17
N TYR A 65 -5.15 2.94 -2.71
CA TYR A 65 -6.56 2.87 -3.07
C TYR A 65 -7.42 3.51 -1.98
N ASN A 66 -7.80 4.76 -2.21
CA ASN A 66 -8.66 5.54 -1.31
C ASN A 66 -10.13 5.14 -1.45
N ARG A 67 -10.87 5.17 -0.35
CA ARG A 67 -12.33 5.03 -0.38
C ARG A 67 -12.95 6.29 -0.95
N LYS A 68 -13.94 6.13 -1.83
CA LYS A 68 -14.71 7.25 -2.40
C LYS A 68 -15.84 7.65 -1.46
N GLY A 69 -16.06 8.97 -1.27
CA GLY A 69 -17.21 9.54 -0.56
C GLY A 69 -16.88 10.51 0.55
N HIS A 70 -17.83 11.39 0.86
CA HIS A 70 -17.70 12.52 1.78
C HIS A 70 -17.68 12.18 3.27
N HIS A 71 -17.98 10.94 3.65
CA HIS A 71 -18.15 10.55 5.07
C HIS A 71 -16.86 10.30 5.82
N VAL A 72 -15.72 10.52 5.18
CA VAL A 72 -14.45 10.03 5.71
C VAL A 72 -13.57 11.15 6.25
N SER A 73 -13.79 12.37 5.81
CA SER A 73 -12.99 13.54 6.26
C SER A 73 -13.83 14.80 6.10
N GLY A 74 -13.64 15.79 6.96
CA GLY A 74 -14.29 17.09 6.81
C GLY A 74 -14.01 17.68 5.42
N LYS A 75 -14.81 18.65 4.99
CA LYS A 75 -14.71 19.30 3.67
C LYS A 75 -13.30 19.84 3.34
N GLU A 76 -12.48 20.07 4.36
CA GLU A 76 -11.09 20.55 4.25
C GLU A 76 -10.14 19.52 3.61
N PHE A 77 -10.52 18.25 3.58
CA PHE A 77 -9.70 17.14 3.07
C PHE A 77 -10.37 16.40 1.92
N ASP A 78 -11.13 17.09 1.08
CA ASP A 78 -11.73 16.47 -0.10
C ASP A 78 -10.65 16.16 -1.15
N CYS A 79 -10.02 15.01 -0.98
CA CYS A 79 -8.94 14.50 -1.81
C CYS A 79 -9.44 13.59 -2.94
N ASP A 80 -10.74 13.52 -3.20
CA ASP A 80 -11.31 12.62 -4.23
C ASP A 80 -10.79 12.94 -5.64
N GLN A 81 -10.29 14.15 -5.86
CA GLN A 81 -9.68 14.59 -7.12
C GLN A 81 -8.16 14.45 -7.16
N LEU A 82 -7.50 14.19 -6.04
CA LEU A 82 -6.06 14.00 -6.03
C LEU A 82 -5.69 12.66 -6.68
N THR A 83 -4.84 12.72 -7.68
CA THR A 83 -4.30 11.55 -8.37
C THR A 83 -2.88 11.21 -7.94
N ASP A 84 -2.19 12.14 -7.28
CA ASP A 84 -0.84 11.97 -6.76
C ASP A 84 -0.64 12.74 -5.45
N TYR A 85 0.12 12.17 -4.53
CA TYR A 85 0.51 12.81 -3.29
C TYR A 85 1.94 12.39 -2.90
N LYS A 86 2.87 13.32 -2.91
CA LYS A 86 4.30 13.08 -2.58
C LYS A 86 4.89 11.90 -3.39
N GLY A 87 4.51 11.76 -4.67
CA GLY A 87 4.94 10.70 -5.55
C GLY A 87 4.19 9.37 -5.38
N VAL A 88 3.24 9.30 -4.46
CA VAL A 88 2.32 8.17 -4.30
C VAL A 88 1.13 8.36 -5.22
N ARG A 89 0.89 7.41 -6.12
CA ARG A 89 -0.29 7.44 -6.98
C ARG A 89 -1.55 7.13 -6.16
N LEU A 90 -2.57 7.96 -6.29
CA LEU A 90 -3.86 7.79 -5.61
C LEU A 90 -4.92 7.33 -6.59
N LYS A 91 -5.69 6.34 -6.20
CA LYS A 91 -6.87 5.86 -6.95
C LYS A 91 -8.05 5.73 -6.00
N SER A 92 -9.19 6.25 -6.40
CA SER A 92 -10.43 6.06 -5.65
C SER A 92 -11.11 4.76 -6.06
N VAL A 93 -11.58 3.97 -5.08
CA VAL A 93 -12.35 2.75 -5.32
C VAL A 93 -13.81 2.94 -4.94
N PHE A 94 -14.67 2.19 -5.63
CA PHE A 94 -16.10 2.18 -5.33
C PHE A 94 -16.34 1.84 -3.86
N THR A 95 -17.18 2.65 -3.22
CA THR A 95 -17.50 2.53 -1.79
C THR A 95 -18.99 2.83 -1.61
N LEU A 96 -19.73 1.91 -0.98
CA LEU A 96 -21.11 2.18 -0.57
C LEU A 96 -21.13 3.01 0.69
N ASN A 97 -21.81 4.17 0.66
CA ASN A 97 -21.91 5.10 1.78
C ASN A 97 -22.91 4.62 2.86
N LYS A 98 -22.79 3.35 3.29
CA LYS A 98 -23.56 2.80 4.41
C LYS A 98 -22.62 2.34 5.51
N LYS A 99 -22.97 2.68 6.76
CA LYS A 99 -22.20 2.30 7.96
C LYS A 99 -21.95 0.77 7.96
N GLY A 100 -20.70 0.36 8.09
CA GLY A 100 -20.28 -1.05 8.04
C GLY A 100 -20.01 -1.59 6.64
N LEU A 101 -20.74 -1.19 5.60
CA LEU A 101 -20.55 -1.70 4.23
C LEU A 101 -19.46 -0.97 3.45
N ALA A 102 -19.16 0.27 3.82
CA ALA A 102 -18.14 1.08 3.13
C ALA A 102 -16.78 0.42 3.12
N ALA A 103 -16.35 -0.14 4.24
CA ALA A 103 -15.07 -0.84 4.35
C ALA A 103 -15.04 -2.12 3.51
N MET A 104 -16.11 -2.91 3.56
CA MET A 104 -16.22 -4.17 2.82
C MET A 104 -16.21 -3.93 1.31
N THR A 105 -17.08 -3.04 0.82
CA THR A 105 -17.17 -2.76 -0.62
C THR A 105 -15.90 -2.16 -1.19
N ALA A 106 -15.26 -1.23 -0.46
CA ALA A 106 -13.96 -0.69 -0.85
C ALA A 106 -12.86 -1.76 -0.86
N SER A 107 -12.88 -2.71 0.10
CA SER A 107 -11.91 -3.80 0.15
C SER A 107 -12.07 -4.76 -1.03
N VAL A 108 -13.30 -5.13 -1.38
CA VAL A 108 -13.59 -5.96 -2.54
C VAL A 108 -13.15 -5.24 -3.82
N ALA A 109 -13.62 -4.00 -4.05
CA ALA A 109 -13.26 -3.24 -5.25
C ALA A 109 -11.74 -3.02 -5.36
N GLY A 110 -11.08 -2.69 -4.25
CA GLY A 110 -9.63 -2.53 -4.22
C GLY A 110 -8.88 -3.83 -4.51
N ALA A 111 -9.32 -4.96 -3.95
CA ALA A 111 -8.72 -6.26 -4.21
C ALA A 111 -8.84 -6.67 -5.69
N PHE A 112 -9.99 -6.42 -6.33
CA PHE A 112 -10.18 -6.62 -7.76
C PHE A 112 -9.21 -5.74 -8.58
N CYS A 113 -9.18 -4.43 -8.31
CA CYS A 113 -8.27 -3.51 -9.00
C CYS A 113 -6.80 -3.92 -8.83
N ALA A 114 -6.41 -4.40 -7.64
CA ALA A 114 -5.05 -4.84 -7.37
C ALA A 114 -4.72 -6.18 -8.05
N ALA A 115 -5.66 -7.13 -8.12
CA ALA A 115 -5.48 -8.42 -8.75
C ALA A 115 -5.19 -8.28 -10.25
N PHE A 116 -5.96 -7.44 -10.95
CA PHE A 116 -5.79 -7.20 -12.38
C PHE A 116 -4.79 -6.09 -12.71
N GLY A 117 -4.33 -5.34 -11.71
CA GLY A 117 -3.31 -4.31 -11.87
C GLY A 117 -1.90 -4.88 -12.07
N LYS A 118 -1.00 -4.05 -12.62
CA LYS A 118 0.42 -4.40 -12.78
C LYS A 118 1.17 -4.14 -11.48
N TYR A 119 0.92 -4.94 -10.44
CA TYR A 119 1.58 -4.86 -9.14
C TYR A 119 2.37 -6.12 -8.84
N ASP A 120 3.52 -5.96 -8.22
CA ASP A 120 4.35 -7.05 -7.69
C ASP A 120 3.86 -7.47 -6.30
N VAL A 121 3.43 -6.49 -5.50
CA VAL A 121 3.01 -6.67 -4.11
C VAL A 121 1.67 -5.96 -3.87
N VAL A 122 0.79 -6.61 -3.13
CA VAL A 122 -0.46 -6.04 -2.62
C VAL A 122 -0.41 -6.05 -1.10
N HIS A 123 -0.43 -4.86 -0.50
CA HIS A 123 -0.32 -4.67 0.94
C HIS A 123 -1.66 -4.25 1.53
N PHE A 124 -2.21 -5.10 2.37
CA PHE A 124 -3.46 -4.87 3.08
C PHE A 124 -3.20 -4.32 4.48
N HIS A 125 -3.95 -3.30 4.85
CA HIS A 125 -3.93 -2.70 6.19
C HIS A 125 -5.31 -2.87 6.83
N ALA A 126 -5.35 -3.20 8.10
CA ALA A 126 -6.50 -3.53 8.92
C ALA A 126 -7.13 -4.91 8.66
N GLU A 127 -7.78 -5.45 9.70
CA GLU A 127 -8.33 -6.81 9.72
C GLU A 127 -9.39 -7.05 8.64
N GLY A 128 -10.38 -6.15 8.51
CA GLY A 128 -11.47 -6.30 7.56
C GLY A 128 -11.03 -6.48 6.10
N PRO A 129 -10.20 -5.59 5.55
CA PRO A 129 -9.63 -5.73 4.21
C PRO A 129 -8.80 -6.99 4.01
N CYS A 130 -8.14 -7.50 5.05
CA CYS A 130 -7.33 -8.72 4.97
C CYS A 130 -8.16 -9.97 4.62
N ALA A 131 -9.47 -9.96 4.86
CA ALA A 131 -10.36 -11.03 4.42
C ALA A 131 -10.37 -11.22 2.90
N MET A 132 -9.98 -10.20 2.11
CA MET A 132 -9.90 -10.26 0.65
C MET A 132 -8.51 -10.60 0.12
N LEU A 133 -7.53 -10.86 0.99
CA LEU A 133 -6.12 -11.11 0.63
C LEU A 133 -5.95 -12.33 -0.31
N TRP A 134 -6.80 -13.34 -0.14
CA TRP A 134 -6.76 -14.55 -0.96
C TRP A 134 -7.01 -14.26 -2.45
N PHE A 135 -7.80 -13.23 -2.77
CA PHE A 135 -8.21 -12.95 -4.14
C PHE A 135 -7.02 -12.51 -5.03
N PRO A 136 -6.25 -11.44 -4.73
CA PRO A 136 -5.06 -11.11 -5.51
C PRO A 136 -4.00 -12.21 -5.50
N LYS A 137 -3.95 -13.02 -4.43
CA LYS A 137 -3.02 -14.15 -4.33
C LYS A 137 -3.32 -15.23 -5.39
N LEU A 138 -4.60 -15.49 -5.71
CA LEU A 138 -4.98 -16.39 -6.81
C LEU A 138 -4.46 -15.93 -8.17
N PHE A 139 -4.25 -14.61 -8.35
CA PHE A 139 -3.68 -14.02 -9.57
C PHE A 139 -2.15 -13.87 -9.51
N GLY A 140 -1.48 -14.63 -8.63
CA GLY A 140 -0.03 -14.67 -8.52
C GLY A 140 0.60 -13.43 -7.87
N LYS A 141 -0.18 -12.57 -7.21
CA LYS A 141 0.36 -11.40 -6.49
C LYS A 141 0.96 -11.81 -5.15
N LYS A 142 2.07 -11.19 -4.78
CA LYS A 142 2.60 -11.31 -3.41
C LYS A 142 1.74 -10.43 -2.50
N CYS A 143 1.19 -11.02 -1.44
CA CYS A 143 0.28 -10.31 -0.53
C CYS A 143 0.91 -10.19 0.86
N ILE A 144 0.81 -9.01 1.45
CA ILE A 144 1.26 -8.68 2.81
C ILE A 144 0.06 -8.13 3.57
N ALA A 145 -0.06 -8.46 4.84
CA ALA A 145 -1.05 -7.90 5.76
C ALA A 145 -0.35 -7.24 6.94
N THR A 146 -0.83 -6.05 7.32
CA THR A 146 -0.48 -5.36 8.57
C THR A 146 -1.77 -5.13 9.35
N ILE A 147 -1.81 -5.64 10.58
CA ILE A 147 -2.96 -5.56 11.49
C ILE A 147 -2.57 -4.76 12.72
#